data_6d7255e90ff93575afe460f89c0d4e03
#
_entry.id   6d7255e90ff93575afe460f89c0d4e03
#
_cell.length_a   1.000
_cell.length_b   1.000
_cell.length_c   1.000
_cell.angle_alpha   90.00
_cell.angle_beta   90.00
_cell.angle_gamma   90.00
#
_symmetry.space_group_name_H-M   'P 1'
#
loop_
_entity.id
_entity.type
_entity.pdbx_description
1 polymer ?
#
loop_
_entity_poly.entity_id
_entity_poly.type
_entity_poly.pdbx_seq_one_letter_code
_entity_poly.pdbx_strand_id
1 'polypeptide(L)'
;DGAKGLSSQPISSERRLAYYYDPATFDHGLIAQIEQHGVDCLLSDNQYLDVLPAGVNKGSTLLALLDVLAIEADRVVTAGDSLNDLAMFETGLSGVMVGNAEPDLLAALPRLQGIYLAQGHGCVGIVEGLRHFGFAHLFD
;
A
#
# COMPACT_ATOMS: atom_id res chain seq x y z
N ASP A 1 -14.65 -16.60 -11.54
CA ASP A 1 -15.11 -15.92 -12.78
C ASP A 1 -16.62 -15.92 -12.82
N GLY A 2 -17.22 -14.75 -13.12
CA GLY A 2 -18.66 -14.58 -13.25
C GLY A 2 -19.35 -13.83 -12.11
N ALA A 3 -18.64 -13.38 -11.09
CA ALA A 3 -19.22 -12.50 -10.10
C ALA A 3 -19.54 -11.13 -10.71
N LYS A 4 -20.74 -10.62 -10.42
CA LYS A 4 -21.18 -9.33 -10.94
C LYS A 4 -20.25 -8.22 -10.46
N GLY A 5 -19.85 -7.35 -11.39
CA GLY A 5 -18.94 -6.24 -11.09
C GLY A 5 -17.48 -6.62 -10.97
N LEU A 6 -17.07 -7.86 -11.35
CA LEU A 6 -15.68 -8.28 -11.42
C LEU A 6 -15.27 -8.67 -12.84
N SER A 7 -14.08 -8.24 -13.25
CA SER A 7 -13.42 -8.71 -14.48
C SER A 7 -11.93 -8.91 -14.24
N SER A 8 -11.39 -10.01 -14.77
CA SER A 8 -9.97 -10.34 -14.60
C SER A 8 -9.08 -9.33 -15.31
N GLN A 9 -7.97 -8.95 -14.66
CA GLN A 9 -6.92 -8.19 -15.33
C GLN A 9 -6.09 -9.12 -16.24
N PRO A 10 -5.49 -8.61 -17.32
CA PRO A 10 -4.65 -9.41 -18.22
C PRO A 10 -3.27 -9.78 -17.62
N ILE A 11 -3.06 -9.51 -16.35
CA ILE A 11 -1.84 -9.82 -15.62
C ILE A 11 -2.07 -11.12 -14.85
N SER A 12 -1.28 -12.14 -15.13
CA SER A 12 -1.27 -13.39 -14.36
C SER A 12 0.00 -13.50 -13.52
N SER A 13 -0.14 -13.97 -12.29
CA SER A 13 0.95 -14.33 -11.39
C SER A 13 0.57 -15.61 -10.65
N GLU A 14 1.54 -16.43 -10.34
CA GLU A 14 1.29 -17.66 -9.57
C GLU A 14 0.79 -17.40 -8.15
N ARG A 15 0.96 -16.18 -7.64
CA ARG A 15 0.69 -15.82 -6.25
C ARG A 15 -0.21 -14.58 -6.10
N ARG A 16 -0.79 -14.07 -7.19
CA ARG A 16 -1.69 -12.93 -7.17
C ARG A 16 -2.77 -13.10 -8.22
N LEU A 17 -4.02 -13.00 -7.81
CA LEU A 17 -5.14 -12.82 -8.74
C LEU A 17 -5.55 -11.37 -8.73
N ALA A 18 -5.61 -10.77 -9.90
CA ALA A 18 -5.90 -9.35 -10.06
C ALA A 18 -7.18 -9.14 -10.87
N TYR A 19 -8.06 -8.32 -10.35
CA TYR A 19 -9.35 -8.01 -10.95
C TYR A 19 -9.56 -6.50 -11.04
N TYR A 20 -10.35 -6.08 -12.03
CA TYR A 20 -11.08 -4.82 -11.96
C TYR A 20 -12.41 -5.07 -11.27
N TYR A 21 -12.84 -4.15 -10.41
CA TYR A 21 -14.19 -4.16 -9.86
C TYR A 21 -14.91 -2.85 -10.15
N ASP A 22 -16.23 -2.93 -10.30
CA ASP A 22 -17.10 -1.78 -10.44
C ASP A 22 -17.73 -1.48 -9.07
N PRO A 23 -17.37 -0.35 -8.42
CA PRO A 23 -17.89 -0.01 -7.09
C PRO A 23 -19.42 0.07 -7.01
N ALA A 24 -20.09 0.36 -8.15
CA ALA A 24 -21.54 0.50 -8.19
C ALA A 24 -22.28 -0.84 -8.18
N THR A 25 -21.61 -1.93 -8.58
CA THR A 25 -22.26 -3.24 -8.77
C THR A 25 -21.58 -4.38 -8.05
N PHE A 26 -20.39 -4.16 -7.49
CA PHE A 26 -19.62 -5.17 -6.77
C PHE A 26 -20.22 -5.45 -5.40
N ASP A 27 -20.42 -6.72 -5.11
CA ASP A 27 -20.85 -7.17 -3.78
C ASP A 27 -19.64 -7.32 -2.86
N HIS A 28 -19.45 -6.37 -1.95
CA HIS A 28 -18.39 -6.41 -0.93
C HIS A 28 -18.48 -7.62 0.02
N GLY A 29 -19.64 -8.26 0.16
CA GLY A 29 -19.80 -9.50 0.91
C GLY A 29 -19.00 -10.68 0.32
N LEU A 30 -18.63 -10.58 -0.96
CA LEU A 30 -17.78 -11.57 -1.63
C LEU A 30 -16.34 -11.60 -1.06
N ILE A 31 -15.84 -10.46 -0.56
CA ILE A 31 -14.51 -10.37 0.06
C ILE A 31 -14.41 -11.37 1.21
N ALA A 32 -15.33 -11.31 2.16
CA ALA A 32 -15.33 -12.22 3.32
C ALA A 32 -15.43 -13.70 2.90
N GLN A 33 -16.13 -14.01 1.80
CA GLN A 33 -16.21 -15.37 1.28
C GLN A 33 -14.88 -15.83 0.68
N ILE A 34 -14.18 -14.95 -0.04
CA ILE A 34 -12.86 -15.24 -0.63
C ILE A 34 -11.83 -15.45 0.49
N GLU A 35 -11.82 -14.60 1.50
CA GLU A 35 -10.86 -14.65 2.62
C GLU A 35 -10.99 -15.92 3.48
N GLN A 36 -12.17 -16.57 3.49
CA GLN A 36 -12.35 -17.89 4.11
C GLN A 36 -11.44 -18.99 3.51
N HIS A 37 -10.89 -18.76 2.32
CA HIS A 37 -9.95 -19.69 1.68
C HIS A 37 -8.48 -19.47 2.09
N GLY A 38 -8.21 -18.65 3.12
CA GLY A 38 -6.86 -18.39 3.61
C GLY A 38 -6.05 -17.47 2.70
N VAL A 39 -6.71 -16.48 2.13
CA VAL A 39 -6.14 -15.43 1.29
C VAL A 39 -6.59 -14.07 1.81
N ASP A 40 -5.88 -13.02 1.45
CA ASP A 40 -6.25 -11.63 1.75
C ASP A 40 -6.77 -10.94 0.48
N CYS A 41 -7.77 -10.09 0.63
CA CYS A 41 -8.31 -9.25 -0.42
C CYS A 41 -7.90 -7.79 -0.18
N LEU A 42 -7.36 -7.14 -1.21
CA LEU A 42 -6.98 -5.75 -1.15
C LEU A 42 -7.72 -4.96 -2.23
N LEU A 43 -8.55 -4.01 -1.79
CA LEU A 43 -9.16 -3.02 -2.67
C LEU A 43 -8.27 -1.80 -2.77
N SER A 44 -8.13 -1.24 -3.97
CA SER A 44 -7.41 0.01 -4.18
C SER A 44 -8.00 0.80 -5.36
N ASP A 45 -7.85 2.13 -5.26
CA ASP A 45 -8.17 3.08 -6.34
C ASP A 45 -9.62 3.00 -6.86
N ASN A 46 -10.54 2.51 -6.01
CA ASN A 46 -11.95 2.26 -6.33
C ASN A 46 -12.18 1.46 -7.64
N GLN A 47 -11.20 0.69 -8.08
CA GLN A 47 -11.31 -0.10 -9.31
C GLN A 47 -10.51 -1.41 -9.30
N TYR A 48 -9.62 -1.63 -8.33
CA TYR A 48 -8.78 -2.82 -8.31
C TYR A 48 -9.09 -3.69 -7.09
N LEU A 49 -9.20 -4.99 -7.34
CA LEU A 49 -9.25 -6.03 -6.32
C LEU A 49 -8.10 -7.01 -6.56
N ASP A 50 -7.20 -7.06 -5.61
CA ASP A 50 -6.13 -8.06 -5.56
C ASP A 50 -6.46 -9.12 -4.53
N VAL A 51 -6.27 -10.39 -4.89
CA VAL A 51 -6.32 -11.54 -3.99
C VAL A 51 -4.90 -12.05 -3.83
N LEU A 52 -4.40 -12.05 -2.61
CA LEU A 52 -3.02 -12.36 -2.24
C LEU A 52 -2.98 -13.51 -1.23
N PRO A 53 -1.87 -14.26 -1.11
CA PRO A 53 -1.68 -15.18 0.00
C PRO A 53 -1.84 -14.43 1.34
N ALA A 54 -2.42 -15.11 2.34
CA ALA A 54 -2.66 -14.51 3.65
C ALA A 54 -1.37 -13.95 4.28
N GLY A 55 -1.45 -12.75 4.83
CA GLY A 55 -0.34 -12.04 5.45
C GLY A 55 0.68 -11.45 4.47
N VAL A 56 0.46 -11.58 3.16
CA VAL A 56 1.33 -10.96 2.14
C VAL A 56 0.78 -9.58 1.77
N ASN A 57 1.49 -8.55 2.18
CA ASN A 57 1.21 -7.16 1.86
C ASN A 57 2.52 -6.39 1.66
N LYS A 58 2.43 -5.11 1.28
CA LYS A 58 3.62 -4.27 1.04
C LYS A 58 4.51 -4.15 2.28
N GLY A 59 3.94 -4.09 3.48
CA GLY A 59 4.68 -3.97 4.73
C GLY A 59 5.44 -5.24 5.09
N SER A 60 4.77 -6.38 5.16
CA SER A 60 5.40 -7.67 5.48
C SER A 60 6.47 -8.06 4.46
N THR A 61 6.20 -7.80 3.17
CA THR A 61 7.17 -8.07 2.09
C THR A 61 8.38 -7.15 2.18
N LEU A 62 8.18 -5.88 2.51
CA LEU A 62 9.28 -4.93 2.72
C LEU A 62 10.18 -5.38 3.86
N LEU A 63 9.60 -5.70 5.04
CA LEU A 63 10.39 -6.15 6.18
C LEU A 63 11.20 -7.42 5.87
N ALA A 64 10.60 -8.39 5.19
CA ALA A 64 11.31 -9.59 4.75
C ALA A 64 12.45 -9.27 3.77
N LEU A 65 12.26 -8.30 2.87
CA LEU A 65 13.30 -7.85 1.95
C LEU A 65 14.46 -7.17 2.67
N LEU A 66 14.17 -6.32 3.66
CA LEU A 66 15.20 -5.65 4.45
C LEU A 66 16.05 -6.65 5.24
N ASP A 67 15.42 -7.67 5.82
CA ASP A 67 16.11 -8.75 6.52
C ASP A 67 17.06 -9.52 5.56
N VAL A 68 16.57 -9.93 4.39
CA VAL A 68 17.38 -10.63 3.39
C VAL A 68 18.57 -9.79 2.90
N LEU A 69 18.38 -8.47 2.76
CA LEU A 69 19.41 -7.55 2.29
C LEU A 69 20.30 -7.00 3.41
N ALA A 70 20.01 -7.34 4.67
CA ALA A 70 20.67 -6.80 5.87
C ALA A 70 20.70 -5.26 5.87
N ILE A 71 19.57 -4.62 5.53
CA ILE A 71 19.42 -3.16 5.53
C ILE A 71 18.78 -2.74 6.86
N GLU A 72 19.47 -1.85 7.58
CA GLU A 72 18.99 -1.30 8.85
C GLU A 72 17.79 -0.36 8.65
N ALA A 73 16.84 -0.39 9.60
CA ALA A 73 15.58 0.36 9.50
C ALA A 73 15.76 1.88 9.39
N ASP A 74 16.80 2.45 10.02
CA ASP A 74 17.13 3.88 9.98
C ASP A 74 17.63 4.37 8.61
N ARG A 75 17.94 3.44 7.71
CA ARG A 75 18.34 3.72 6.32
C ARG A 75 17.17 3.64 5.34
N VAL A 76 15.95 3.42 5.84
CA VAL A 76 14.77 3.18 5.01
C VAL A 76 13.72 4.26 5.23
N VAL A 77 13.23 4.81 4.14
CA VAL A 77 12.06 5.67 4.13
C VAL A 77 11.07 5.09 3.12
N THR A 78 9.86 4.85 3.56
CA THR A 78 8.75 4.44 2.69
C THR A 78 8.01 5.66 2.16
N ALA A 79 7.30 5.53 1.05
CA ALA A 79 6.42 6.58 0.55
C ALA A 79 5.16 5.96 -0.06
N GLY A 80 4.04 6.68 0.05
CA GLY A 80 2.78 6.19 -0.49
C GLY A 80 1.68 7.23 -0.50
N ASP A 81 0.60 6.92 -1.22
CA ASP A 81 -0.56 7.79 -1.45
C ASP A 81 -1.91 7.07 -1.34
N SER A 82 -1.92 5.74 -1.33
CA SER A 82 -3.17 4.97 -1.38
C SER A 82 -3.26 3.94 -0.24
N LEU A 83 -4.46 3.42 -0.02
CA LEU A 83 -4.73 2.52 1.10
C LEU A 83 -3.90 1.23 1.05
N ASN A 84 -3.45 0.81 -0.13
CA ASN A 84 -2.57 -0.35 -0.27
C ASN A 84 -1.15 -0.12 0.30
N ASP A 85 -0.78 1.14 0.60
CA ASP A 85 0.49 1.52 1.22
C ASP A 85 0.41 1.54 2.76
N LEU A 86 -0.80 1.47 3.33
CA LEU A 86 -1.00 1.53 4.77
C LEU A 86 -0.15 0.51 5.52
N ALA A 87 -0.07 -0.72 5.02
CA ALA A 87 0.73 -1.77 5.63
C ALA A 87 2.24 -1.44 5.70
N MET A 88 2.78 -0.64 4.78
CA MET A 88 4.15 -0.14 4.88
C MET A 88 4.30 0.90 6.00
N PHE A 89 3.33 1.78 6.16
CA PHE A 89 3.34 2.79 7.21
C PHE A 89 3.12 2.19 8.62
N GLU A 90 2.51 1.02 8.71
CA GLU A 90 2.32 0.28 9.97
C GLU A 90 3.57 -0.54 10.39
N THR A 91 4.61 -0.59 9.57
CA THR A 91 5.85 -1.32 9.89
C THR A 91 6.70 -0.68 10.99
N GLY A 92 6.47 0.58 11.33
CA GLY A 92 7.31 1.37 12.22
C GLY A 92 8.54 1.99 11.55
N LEU A 93 8.74 1.81 10.26
CA LEU A 93 9.76 2.51 9.48
C LEU A 93 9.37 3.98 9.28
N SER A 94 10.37 4.84 9.00
CA SER A 94 10.10 6.19 8.55
C SER A 94 9.31 6.19 7.24
N GLY A 95 8.31 7.07 7.13
CA GLY A 95 7.46 7.10 5.94
C GLY A 95 7.00 8.50 5.55
N VAL A 96 6.76 8.68 4.26
CA VAL A 96 6.24 9.92 3.66
C VAL A 96 4.86 9.65 3.08
N MET A 97 3.84 10.25 3.67
CA MET A 97 2.52 10.31 3.08
C MET A 97 2.47 11.59 2.24
N VAL A 98 2.30 11.45 0.92
CA VAL A 98 2.30 12.62 0.02
C VAL A 98 1.02 13.43 0.12
N GLY A 99 1.07 14.73 -0.23
CA GLY A 99 -0.04 15.66 -0.02
C GLY A 99 -1.30 15.38 -0.85
N ASN A 100 -1.22 14.52 -1.86
CA ASN A 100 -2.37 14.03 -2.63
C ASN A 100 -2.81 12.62 -2.23
N ALA A 101 -2.47 12.18 -1.02
CA ALA A 101 -2.89 10.86 -0.53
C ALA A 101 -4.42 10.75 -0.45
N GLU A 102 -4.92 9.54 -0.65
CA GLU A 102 -6.35 9.21 -0.56
C GLU A 102 -6.93 9.55 0.82
N PRO A 103 -8.20 10.00 0.89
CA PRO A 103 -8.85 10.36 2.16
C PRO A 103 -8.80 9.25 3.21
N ASP A 104 -8.96 7.99 2.79
CA ASP A 104 -8.96 6.84 3.70
C ASP A 104 -7.57 6.58 4.29
N LEU A 105 -6.50 6.80 3.51
CA LEU A 105 -5.13 6.73 4.01
C LEU A 105 -4.83 7.90 4.96
N LEU A 106 -5.27 9.13 4.62
CA LEU A 106 -5.14 10.30 5.50
C LEU A 106 -5.86 10.09 6.85
N ALA A 107 -7.00 9.44 6.85
CA ALA A 107 -7.76 9.10 8.07
C ALA A 107 -6.98 8.15 9.00
N ALA A 108 -6.04 7.37 8.47
CA ALA A 108 -5.19 6.49 9.27
C ALA A 108 -4.02 7.24 9.97
N LEU A 109 -3.61 8.40 9.48
CA LEU A 109 -2.43 9.14 9.94
C LEU A 109 -2.35 9.32 11.47
N PRO A 110 -3.44 9.66 12.22
CA PRO A 110 -3.35 9.87 13.67
C PRO A 110 -2.89 8.65 14.49
N ARG A 111 -3.00 7.44 13.93
CA ARG A 111 -2.57 6.19 14.59
C ARG A 111 -1.19 5.72 14.15
N LEU A 112 -0.61 6.32 13.12
CA LEU A 112 0.69 5.94 12.55
C LEU A 112 1.81 6.69 13.27
N GLN A 113 2.96 6.04 13.37
CA GLN A 113 4.17 6.62 13.98
C GLN A 113 5.28 6.76 12.94
N GLY A 114 6.07 7.81 13.05
CA GLY A 114 7.21 8.03 12.15
C GLY A 114 6.80 8.43 10.72
N ILE A 115 5.55 8.89 10.52
CA ILE A 115 5.05 9.28 9.21
C ILE A 115 5.02 10.80 9.09
N TYR A 116 5.69 11.31 8.07
CA TYR A 116 5.66 12.70 7.66
C TYR A 116 4.57 12.91 6.60
N LEU A 117 3.63 13.80 6.87
CA LEU A 117 2.65 14.24 5.88
C LEU A 117 3.24 15.40 5.08
N ALA A 118 3.59 15.16 3.83
CA ALA A 118 4.13 16.17 2.93
C ALA A 118 3.02 17.11 2.43
N GLN A 119 3.39 18.35 2.12
CA GLN A 119 2.51 19.30 1.41
C GLN A 119 2.57 19.06 -0.11
N GLY A 120 3.73 18.65 -0.61
CA GLY A 120 3.95 18.35 -2.01
C GLY A 120 3.23 17.08 -2.46
N HIS A 121 2.83 17.07 -3.73
CA HIS A 121 2.17 15.93 -4.37
C HIS A 121 3.20 15.01 -5.04
N GLY A 122 2.96 13.70 -5.01
CA GLY A 122 3.77 12.70 -5.69
C GLY A 122 5.27 12.87 -5.40
N CYS A 123 6.11 12.94 -6.42
CA CYS A 123 7.56 13.05 -6.28
C CYS A 123 8.02 14.28 -5.50
N VAL A 124 7.30 15.41 -5.59
CA VAL A 124 7.63 16.63 -4.81
C VAL A 124 7.48 16.37 -3.32
N GLY A 125 6.38 15.71 -2.92
CA GLY A 125 6.16 15.29 -1.53
C GLY A 125 7.20 14.29 -1.05
N ILE A 126 7.60 13.34 -1.90
CA ILE A 126 8.65 12.37 -1.54
C ILE A 126 9.97 13.09 -1.25
N VAL A 127 10.40 14.02 -2.11
CA VAL A 127 11.64 14.80 -1.90
C VAL A 127 11.56 15.65 -0.63
N GLU A 128 10.40 16.26 -0.36
CA GLU A 128 10.13 17.00 0.87
C GLU A 128 10.31 16.11 2.11
N GLY A 129 9.70 14.93 2.12
CA GLY A 129 9.80 13.97 3.22
C GLY A 129 11.22 13.40 3.40
N LEU A 130 11.93 13.11 2.31
CA LEU A 130 13.32 12.66 2.39
C LEU A 130 14.23 13.72 3.02
N ARG A 131 14.03 15.00 2.70
CA ARG A 131 14.72 16.11 3.38
C ARG A 131 14.37 16.19 4.86
N HIS A 132 13.10 16.00 5.22
CA HIS A 132 12.66 15.96 6.62
C HIS A 132 13.37 14.87 7.42
N PHE A 133 13.59 13.69 6.83
CA PHE A 133 14.30 12.57 7.45
C PHE A 133 15.85 12.64 7.32
N GLY A 134 16.41 13.75 6.85
CA GLY A 134 17.86 13.97 6.82
C GLY A 134 18.56 13.47 5.57
N PHE A 135 17.84 13.06 4.54
CA PHE A 135 18.39 12.59 3.26
C PHE A 135 18.59 13.72 2.23
N ALA A 136 18.71 14.98 2.68
CA ALA A 136 18.91 16.14 1.79
C ALA A 136 20.11 15.98 0.85
N HIS A 137 21.20 15.35 1.34
CA HIS A 137 22.43 15.11 0.59
C HIS A 137 22.25 14.27 -0.70
N LEU A 138 21.09 13.62 -0.89
CA LEU A 138 20.78 12.90 -2.13
C LEU A 138 20.38 13.83 -3.29
N PHE A 139 20.15 15.13 -3.02
CA PHE A 139 19.59 16.10 -3.97
C PHE A 139 20.46 17.35 -4.16
N ASP A 140 21.63 17.39 -3.54
CA ASP A 140 22.60 18.49 -3.62
C ASP A 140 23.67 18.24 -4.70
#